data_39afe1ebeea493da68d6fc09194448bd
#
_entry.id   39afe1ebeea493da68d6fc09194448bd
#
_cell.length_a   1.000
_cell.length_b   1.000
_cell.length_c   1.000
_cell.angle_alpha   90.00
_cell.angle_beta   90.00
_cell.angle_gamma   90.00
#
_symmetry.space_group_name_H-M   'P 1'
#
loop_
_entity.id
_entity.type
_entity.pdbx_description
1 polymer ?
#
loop_
_entity_poly.entity_id
_entity_poly.type
_entity_poly.pdbx_seq_one_letter_code
_entity_poly.pdbx_strand_id
1 'polypeptide(L)'
;MEPGKKQGKTTIMSMNRLIPVAAALMLGLAGCGGGAGGSAPPTPPPPSPPPAVTKAEAYQFLNQASFGATEAEAEAVIAMRQEAWIDDQMQKPVSLQLPHLQALPPPQFPFELHADRVDIWFRNSLYGEDQLRQRVAFALSEIMVVSQLGALGNLPFAVADYYDMLARNAFGNYRDLLEEVTLHPAMGVYLSMLGNEKPDPLLNIRPDENYAREVMQLFSIGLVELNIDGTEKLDDLGEPVPTYSQEVIEGFAHVYTGWTFAGAPSFREARPTRFNQVIPMQLYPGFHDTEAKTLLNGVVLPAGQTGEQDLAAALDNIFDHPNVGPFIAIRLIQRLVTSNPSPGYVRRVAEAFNNNGSGVRGDLAAVVKAILLDEEARPTMAMEIDGKLKEPLLRLTQLWKSYNATSNSGRFPLNAAYILFGQGPLQSPSVFNFFSPFYAPPGEIRDSSLVAPELEISTEYLNTQFTNLMLLQCFFLNSQSQDLEDDDVFINLEEEISIAGDIDELIDRVADKLLAVQISDTLRQ
;
A
#
# COMPACT_ATOMS: atom_id res chain seq x y z
N MET A 1 50.13 33.68 -35.87
CA MET A 1 49.80 35.12 -35.92
C MET A 1 48.91 35.39 -34.71
N GLU A 2 49.51 35.83 -33.61
CA GLU A 2 48.94 36.67 -32.57
C GLU A 2 49.03 38.14 -33.07
N PRO A 3 48.38 39.13 -32.46
CA PRO A 3 47.97 39.28 -31.08
C PRO A 3 46.68 40.13 -30.86
N GLY A 4 46.32 40.30 -29.57
CA GLY A 4 45.55 41.43 -29.15
C GLY A 4 44.87 41.38 -27.77
N LYS A 5 45.69 41.49 -26.72
CA LYS A 5 45.30 41.84 -25.35
C LYS A 5 44.53 43.17 -25.24
N LYS A 6 43.56 43.26 -24.32
CA LYS A 6 43.52 44.33 -23.32
C LYS A 6 42.80 43.98 -22.06
N GLN A 7 43.52 44.16 -20.95
CA GLN A 7 43.12 44.06 -19.54
C GLN A 7 42.30 45.31 -19.11
N GLY A 8 41.47 45.15 -18.11
CA GLY A 8 40.94 46.25 -17.30
C GLY A 8 40.70 45.75 -15.88
N LYS A 9 41.60 46.13 -14.98
CA LYS A 9 41.59 45.89 -13.53
C LYS A 9 40.72 46.91 -12.79
N THR A 10 40.40 46.53 -11.54
CA THR A 10 40.24 47.37 -10.31
C THR A 10 38.81 47.36 -9.79
N THR A 11 38.42 47.22 -8.53
CA THR A 11 39.12 47.18 -7.24
C THR A 11 38.14 46.72 -6.16
N ILE A 12 38.69 46.07 -5.17
CA ILE A 12 38.10 45.61 -3.92
C ILE A 12 37.60 46.77 -3.05
N MET A 13 36.47 46.58 -2.37
CA MET A 13 36.31 47.20 -1.04
C MET A 13 35.39 46.35 -0.14
N SER A 14 36.00 45.78 0.87
CA SER A 14 35.39 45.16 2.05
C SER A 14 34.94 46.23 3.04
N MET A 15 33.82 46.03 3.73
CA MET A 15 33.65 46.59 5.08
C MET A 15 32.62 45.76 5.90
N ASN A 16 33.14 45.06 6.90
CA ASN A 16 32.45 44.59 8.11
C ASN A 16 31.92 45.76 8.95
N ARG A 17 30.77 45.64 9.57
CA ARG A 17 30.41 46.13 10.93
C ARG A 17 29.13 45.44 11.44
N LEU A 18 29.23 44.57 12.36
CA LEU A 18 28.97 44.57 13.81
C LEU A 18 27.64 45.22 14.28
N ILE A 19 26.92 44.39 15.02
CA ILE A 19 25.73 44.57 15.89
C ILE A 19 25.95 45.67 16.93
N PRO A 20 24.91 46.36 17.46
CA PRO A 20 24.57 46.01 18.83
C PRO A 20 23.05 45.91 19.18
N VAL A 21 22.79 45.04 20.14
CA VAL A 21 21.63 44.96 21.02
C VAL A 21 21.50 46.23 21.88
N ALA A 22 20.29 46.77 21.96
CA ALA A 22 19.94 47.75 22.98
C ALA A 22 18.59 47.43 23.60
N ALA A 23 18.62 46.97 24.83
CA ALA A 23 17.49 46.99 25.74
C ALA A 23 17.27 48.39 26.30
N ALA A 24 16.07 48.90 26.27
CA ALA A 24 15.70 50.13 26.97
C ALA A 24 14.44 49.91 27.80
N LEU A 25 14.65 50.13 29.10
CA LEU A 25 13.66 50.18 30.16
C LEU A 25 12.80 51.45 29.98
N MET A 26 11.49 51.32 30.19
CA MET A 26 10.57 52.45 30.28
C MET A 26 10.20 52.76 31.73
N LEU A 27 10.44 53.99 32.11
CA LEU A 27 9.78 54.64 33.29
C LEU A 27 8.68 55.56 32.79
N GLY A 28 7.55 55.49 33.47
CA GLY A 28 6.37 56.23 33.15
C GLY A 28 6.42 57.71 33.48
N LEU A 29 5.57 58.45 32.82
CA LEU A 29 5.04 59.76 33.29
C LEU A 29 3.57 59.86 32.91
N ALA A 30 2.76 60.10 33.94
CA ALA A 30 1.35 60.40 33.80
C ALA A 30 1.14 61.81 33.23
N GLY A 31 0.28 61.91 32.26
CA GLY A 31 -0.24 63.17 31.73
C GLY A 31 -1.69 63.06 31.34
N CYS A 32 -2.58 63.75 32.07
CA CYS A 32 -4.01 63.91 31.75
C CYS A 32 -4.20 64.77 30.53
N GLY A 33 -5.08 64.33 29.61
CA GLY A 33 -5.57 65.20 28.50
C GLY A 33 -6.53 64.47 27.56
N GLY A 34 -7.80 64.72 27.73
CA GLY A 34 -8.92 64.85 26.78
C GLY A 34 -9.11 63.87 25.63
N GLY A 35 -10.13 63.11 25.72
CA GLY A 35 -11.04 62.45 24.77
C GLY A 35 -10.79 62.50 23.26
N ALA A 36 -10.60 61.28 22.72
CA ALA A 36 -11.17 60.87 21.43
C ALA A 36 -11.28 59.34 21.49
N GLY A 37 -12.49 58.82 21.48
CA GLY A 37 -12.77 57.38 21.46
C GLY A 37 -12.28 56.75 20.16
N GLY A 38 -11.07 56.19 20.20
CA GLY A 38 -10.59 55.27 19.19
C GLY A 38 -11.05 53.85 19.58
N SER A 39 -12.13 53.38 18.97
CA SER A 39 -12.50 51.98 19.03
C SER A 39 -11.36 51.13 18.50
N ALA A 40 -10.90 50.17 19.31
CA ALA A 40 -9.96 49.14 18.84
C ALA A 40 -10.55 48.49 17.59
N PRO A 41 -9.71 48.14 16.59
CA PRO A 41 -10.20 47.43 15.42
C PRO A 41 -10.88 46.15 15.89
N PRO A 42 -12.04 45.81 15.30
CA PRO A 42 -12.75 44.60 15.66
C PRO A 42 -11.83 43.40 15.50
N THR A 43 -11.73 42.56 16.52
CA THR A 43 -11.08 41.25 16.42
C THR A 43 -11.71 40.53 15.23
N PRO A 44 -10.91 39.97 14.30
CA PRO A 44 -11.45 39.19 13.20
C PRO A 44 -12.36 38.10 13.79
N PRO A 45 -13.49 37.80 13.16
CA PRO A 45 -14.35 36.73 13.61
C PRO A 45 -13.54 35.43 13.64
N PRO A 46 -13.82 34.52 14.58
CA PRO A 46 -13.20 33.23 14.58
C PRO A 46 -13.46 32.54 13.22
N PRO A 47 -12.48 31.78 12.66
CA PRO A 47 -12.68 31.08 11.42
C PRO A 47 -13.95 30.23 11.52
N SER A 48 -14.80 30.28 10.50
CA SER A 48 -15.98 29.42 10.44
C SER A 48 -15.57 27.97 10.59
N PRO A 49 -16.31 27.14 11.33
CA PRO A 49 -16.03 25.72 11.41
C PRO A 49 -16.01 25.15 10.00
N PRO A 50 -15.09 24.22 9.69
CA PRO A 50 -15.05 23.57 8.38
C PRO A 50 -16.39 22.91 8.09
N PRO A 51 -16.83 22.86 6.81
CA PRO A 51 -18.13 22.29 6.43
C PRO A 51 -18.29 20.87 6.99
N ALA A 52 -19.52 20.47 7.28
CA ALA A 52 -19.82 19.11 7.73
C ALA A 52 -19.53 18.12 6.59
N VAL A 53 -19.03 16.94 6.95
CA VAL A 53 -18.86 15.82 6.01
C VAL A 53 -20.23 15.33 5.57
N THR A 54 -20.49 15.25 4.28
CA THR A 54 -21.73 14.70 3.73
C THR A 54 -21.72 13.16 3.75
N LYS A 55 -22.87 12.54 3.61
CA LYS A 55 -23.00 11.06 3.54
C LYS A 55 -22.21 10.49 2.34
N ALA A 56 -22.33 11.10 1.17
CA ALA A 56 -21.59 10.71 -0.04
C ALA A 56 -20.06 10.81 0.16
N GLU A 57 -19.57 11.90 0.77
CA GLU A 57 -18.14 12.04 1.09
C GLU A 57 -17.65 10.99 2.11
N ALA A 58 -18.50 10.60 3.07
CA ALA A 58 -18.17 9.55 4.02
C ALA A 58 -18.06 8.17 3.33
N TYR A 59 -19.00 7.83 2.45
CA TYR A 59 -18.93 6.60 1.65
C TYR A 59 -17.73 6.60 0.69
N GLN A 60 -17.47 7.72 0.01
CA GLN A 60 -16.30 7.85 -0.86
C GLN A 60 -15.00 7.60 -0.09
N PHE A 61 -14.85 8.23 1.08
CA PHE A 61 -13.69 8.05 1.94
C PHE A 61 -13.54 6.58 2.38
N LEU A 62 -14.60 5.96 2.87
CA LEU A 62 -14.56 4.56 3.33
C LEU A 62 -14.31 3.58 2.19
N ASN A 63 -14.74 3.88 0.98
CA ASN A 63 -14.43 3.10 -0.22
C ASN A 63 -12.93 3.10 -0.58
N GLN A 64 -12.18 4.09 -0.14
CA GLN A 64 -10.72 4.16 -0.29
C GLN A 64 -10.01 3.53 0.93
N ALA A 65 -10.51 3.82 2.13
CA ALA A 65 -9.88 3.50 3.41
C ALA A 65 -10.27 2.14 4.00
N SER A 66 -11.26 1.43 3.40
CA SER A 66 -11.75 0.14 3.86
C SER A 66 -12.19 -0.75 2.68
N PHE A 67 -12.85 -1.86 2.95
CA PHE A 67 -13.39 -2.79 1.94
C PHE A 67 -14.84 -2.49 1.51
N GLY A 68 -15.34 -1.32 1.81
CA GLY A 68 -16.72 -0.87 1.65
C GLY A 68 -17.22 -0.24 2.95
N ALA A 69 -18.46 0.21 2.99
CA ALA A 69 -19.00 0.89 4.16
C ALA A 69 -20.43 0.43 4.47
N THR A 70 -20.68 0.21 5.75
CA THR A 70 -22.04 0.17 6.31
C THR A 70 -22.52 1.60 6.58
N GLU A 71 -23.84 1.77 6.75
CA GLU A 71 -24.41 3.08 7.13
C GLU A 71 -23.86 3.58 8.47
N ALA A 72 -23.74 2.70 9.46
CA ALA A 72 -23.18 3.04 10.77
C ALA A 72 -21.71 3.53 10.70
N GLU A 73 -20.90 2.95 9.82
CA GLU A 73 -19.51 3.40 9.60
C GLU A 73 -19.47 4.76 8.90
N ALA A 74 -20.37 5.01 7.93
CA ALA A 74 -20.49 6.32 7.30
C ALA A 74 -20.91 7.39 8.30
N GLU A 75 -21.88 7.11 9.17
CA GLU A 75 -22.29 8.00 10.27
C GLU A 75 -21.14 8.27 11.25
N ALA A 76 -20.34 7.26 11.57
CA ALA A 76 -19.16 7.45 12.42
C ALA A 76 -18.14 8.41 11.78
N VAL A 77 -17.88 8.29 10.48
CA VAL A 77 -17.00 9.24 9.74
C VAL A 77 -17.59 10.65 9.73
N ILE A 78 -18.90 10.81 9.54
CA ILE A 78 -19.58 12.12 9.59
C ILE A 78 -19.41 12.76 10.97
N ALA A 79 -19.60 11.97 12.04
CA ALA A 79 -19.49 12.46 13.42
C ALA A 79 -18.04 12.79 13.84
N MET A 80 -17.08 11.93 13.49
CA MET A 80 -15.68 12.05 13.91
C MET A 80 -14.84 12.89 12.95
N ARG A 81 -15.20 12.98 11.68
CA ARG A 81 -14.44 13.43 10.52
C ARG A 81 -13.32 12.43 10.13
N GLN A 82 -12.85 12.54 8.90
CA GLN A 82 -11.90 11.58 8.29
C GLN A 82 -10.60 11.44 9.09
N GLU A 83 -9.98 12.55 9.50
CA GLU A 83 -8.71 12.50 10.22
C GLU A 83 -8.83 11.78 11.58
N ALA A 84 -9.85 12.13 12.37
CA ALA A 84 -10.05 11.49 13.67
C ALA A 84 -10.47 10.02 13.51
N TRP A 85 -11.19 9.67 12.44
CA TRP A 85 -11.48 8.27 12.11
C TRP A 85 -10.21 7.49 11.76
N ILE A 86 -9.29 8.07 10.98
CA ILE A 86 -7.99 7.45 10.68
C ILE A 86 -7.21 7.21 11.98
N ASP A 87 -7.15 8.19 12.87
CA ASP A 87 -6.45 8.08 14.15
C ASP A 87 -7.05 7.00 15.05
N ASP A 88 -8.37 6.88 15.10
CA ASP A 88 -9.06 5.81 15.81
C ASP A 88 -8.73 4.43 15.20
N GLN A 89 -8.80 4.32 13.87
CA GLN A 89 -8.50 3.06 13.17
C GLN A 89 -7.05 2.60 13.37
N MET A 90 -6.09 3.51 13.43
CA MET A 90 -4.70 3.17 13.67
C MET A 90 -4.47 2.58 15.07
N GLN A 91 -5.35 2.85 16.04
CA GLN A 91 -5.29 2.32 17.41
C GLN A 91 -6.03 0.98 17.58
N LYS A 92 -6.82 0.53 16.61
CA LYS A 92 -7.53 -0.74 16.71
C LYS A 92 -6.56 -1.92 16.79
N PRO A 93 -6.88 -2.95 17.59
CA PRO A 93 -6.11 -4.18 17.62
C PRO A 93 -6.13 -4.85 16.23
N VAL A 94 -5.02 -5.47 15.85
CA VAL A 94 -4.89 -6.13 14.55
C VAL A 94 -5.72 -7.43 14.49
N SER A 95 -6.51 -7.60 13.45
CA SER A 95 -7.20 -8.84 13.11
C SER A 95 -6.25 -9.77 12.36
N LEU A 96 -5.91 -10.93 12.94
CA LEU A 96 -4.92 -11.87 12.41
C LEU A 96 -5.59 -13.13 11.83
N GLN A 97 -4.94 -13.76 10.86
CA GLN A 97 -5.37 -15.02 10.24
C GLN A 97 -4.72 -16.23 10.94
N LEU A 98 -3.42 -16.15 11.21
CA LEU A 98 -2.63 -17.28 11.70
C LEU A 98 -3.18 -17.91 12.99
N PRO A 99 -3.58 -17.18 14.04
CA PRO A 99 -4.14 -17.78 15.26
C PRO A 99 -5.38 -18.61 15.00
N HIS A 100 -6.26 -18.15 14.11
CA HIS A 100 -7.48 -18.90 13.72
C HIS A 100 -7.12 -20.16 12.95
N LEU A 101 -6.19 -20.07 12.01
CA LEU A 101 -5.75 -21.20 11.21
C LEU A 101 -5.05 -22.27 12.07
N GLN A 102 -4.27 -21.85 13.07
CA GLN A 102 -3.59 -22.74 14.01
C GLN A 102 -4.54 -23.48 14.96
N ALA A 103 -5.71 -22.90 15.23
CA ALA A 103 -6.74 -23.52 16.08
C ALA A 103 -7.54 -24.61 15.38
N LEU A 104 -7.47 -24.70 14.04
CA LEU A 104 -8.17 -25.73 13.28
C LEU A 104 -7.53 -27.11 13.49
N PRO A 105 -8.32 -28.19 13.40
CA PRO A 105 -7.79 -29.54 13.42
C PRO A 105 -6.82 -29.76 12.24
N PRO A 106 -5.80 -30.62 12.40
CA PRO A 106 -4.88 -30.93 11.31
C PRO A 106 -5.65 -31.49 10.08
N PRO A 107 -5.47 -30.90 8.89
CA PRO A 107 -6.09 -31.41 7.67
C PRO A 107 -5.40 -32.66 7.17
N GLN A 108 -6.00 -33.35 6.20
CA GLN A 108 -5.36 -34.47 5.51
C GLN A 108 -4.16 -33.97 4.67
N PHE A 109 -4.33 -32.85 4.00
CA PHE A 109 -3.28 -32.20 3.22
C PHE A 109 -3.14 -30.71 3.60
N PRO A 110 -1.91 -30.17 3.75
CA PRO A 110 -1.71 -28.79 4.18
C PRO A 110 -2.43 -27.75 3.31
N PHE A 111 -2.52 -27.98 1.99
CA PHE A 111 -3.15 -27.03 1.06
C PHE A 111 -4.65 -26.80 1.33
N GLU A 112 -5.34 -27.73 2.03
CA GLU A 112 -6.75 -27.59 2.37
C GLU A 112 -7.00 -26.36 3.26
N LEU A 113 -6.02 -25.99 4.11
CA LEU A 113 -6.12 -24.81 4.97
C LEU A 113 -6.11 -23.48 4.20
N HIS A 114 -5.78 -23.46 2.92
CA HIS A 114 -5.89 -22.22 2.14
C HIS A 114 -7.35 -21.78 1.95
N ALA A 115 -8.30 -22.70 1.91
CA ALA A 115 -9.72 -22.35 1.88
C ALA A 115 -10.15 -21.66 3.18
N ASP A 116 -9.72 -22.19 4.33
CA ASP A 116 -9.98 -21.57 5.63
C ASP A 116 -9.28 -20.24 5.79
N ARG A 117 -8.03 -20.09 5.26
CA ARG A 117 -7.31 -18.83 5.23
C ARG A 117 -8.07 -17.75 4.45
N VAL A 118 -8.61 -18.09 3.30
CA VAL A 118 -9.40 -17.16 2.47
C VAL A 118 -10.71 -16.77 3.17
N ASP A 119 -11.39 -17.73 3.79
CA ASP A 119 -12.57 -17.47 4.63
C ASP A 119 -12.25 -16.47 5.76
N ILE A 120 -11.15 -16.69 6.48
CA ILE A 120 -10.70 -15.78 7.56
C ILE A 120 -10.38 -14.40 6.99
N TRP A 121 -9.74 -14.32 5.81
CA TRP A 121 -9.44 -13.06 5.16
C TRP A 121 -10.72 -12.26 4.87
N PHE A 122 -11.76 -12.89 4.31
CA PHE A 122 -13.05 -12.25 4.08
C PHE A 122 -13.68 -11.77 5.39
N ARG A 123 -13.70 -12.60 6.42
CA ARG A 123 -14.25 -12.20 7.74
C ARG A 123 -13.53 -10.99 8.32
N ASN A 124 -12.19 -10.96 8.29
CA ASN A 124 -11.41 -9.83 8.78
C ASN A 124 -11.67 -8.56 7.93
N SER A 125 -11.75 -8.70 6.61
CA SER A 125 -12.01 -7.59 5.69
C SER A 125 -13.42 -7.01 5.83
N LEU A 126 -14.42 -7.83 6.14
CA LEU A 126 -15.81 -7.40 6.26
C LEU A 126 -16.15 -6.91 7.68
N TYR A 127 -15.64 -7.61 8.71
CA TYR A 127 -16.08 -7.44 10.10
C TYR A 127 -14.97 -7.13 11.10
N GLY A 128 -13.70 -7.13 10.69
CA GLY A 128 -12.60 -6.70 11.56
C GLY A 128 -12.78 -5.24 12.00
N GLU A 129 -12.45 -4.92 13.25
CA GLU A 129 -12.54 -3.55 13.74
C GLU A 129 -11.47 -2.62 13.14
N ASP A 130 -10.36 -3.20 12.64
CA ASP A 130 -9.18 -2.55 12.09
C ASP A 130 -9.24 -2.39 10.56
N GLN A 131 -10.35 -1.88 10.06
CA GLN A 131 -10.68 -1.80 8.63
C GLN A 131 -9.60 -1.12 7.79
N LEU A 132 -9.08 0.02 8.24
CA LEU A 132 -8.02 0.75 7.55
C LEU A 132 -6.73 -0.09 7.50
N ARG A 133 -6.39 -0.77 8.58
CA ARG A 133 -5.21 -1.64 8.66
C ARG A 133 -5.30 -2.80 7.66
N GLN A 134 -6.45 -3.47 7.62
CA GLN A 134 -6.68 -4.56 6.67
C GLN A 134 -6.62 -4.08 5.22
N ARG A 135 -7.17 -2.89 4.93
CA ARG A 135 -7.13 -2.29 3.59
C ARG A 135 -5.70 -1.91 3.16
N VAL A 136 -4.90 -1.36 4.07
CA VAL A 136 -3.48 -1.05 3.82
C VAL A 136 -2.66 -2.34 3.68
N ALA A 137 -2.91 -3.36 4.51
CA ALA A 137 -2.27 -4.68 4.37
C ALA A 137 -2.57 -5.32 3.01
N PHE A 138 -3.81 -5.20 2.52
CA PHE A 138 -4.16 -5.66 1.17
C PHE A 138 -3.38 -4.89 0.10
N ALA A 139 -3.30 -3.55 0.18
CA ALA A 139 -2.50 -2.75 -0.74
C ALA A 139 -1.00 -3.13 -0.71
N LEU A 140 -0.43 -3.36 0.48
CA LEU A 140 0.95 -3.83 0.63
C LEU A 140 1.15 -5.23 0.05
N SER A 141 0.16 -6.14 0.17
CA SER A 141 0.23 -7.50 -0.40
C SER A 141 0.23 -7.50 -1.94
N GLU A 142 -0.20 -6.41 -2.56
CA GLU A 142 -0.17 -6.20 -4.00
C GLU A 142 1.11 -5.48 -4.50
N ILE A 143 1.94 -5.03 -3.56
CA ILE A 143 3.28 -4.46 -3.84
C ILE A 143 4.34 -5.51 -3.51
N MET A 144 4.34 -6.04 -2.30
CA MET A 144 5.26 -7.06 -1.79
C MET A 144 4.64 -8.45 -1.97
N VAL A 145 4.58 -8.89 -3.23
CA VAL A 145 3.76 -10.02 -3.67
C VAL A 145 4.35 -11.36 -3.25
N VAL A 146 3.52 -12.18 -2.61
CA VAL A 146 3.67 -13.64 -2.58
C VAL A 146 2.36 -14.29 -3.03
N SER A 147 2.41 -15.53 -3.51
CA SER A 147 1.21 -16.24 -3.95
C SER A 147 1.15 -17.65 -3.39
N GLN A 148 -0.03 -18.06 -2.89
CA GLN A 148 -0.27 -19.45 -2.53
C GLN A 148 -0.25 -20.39 -3.75
N LEU A 149 -0.35 -19.84 -4.97
CA LEU A 149 -0.28 -20.63 -6.19
C LEU A 149 1.20 -21.02 -6.44
N GLY A 150 1.46 -22.31 -6.65
CA GLY A 150 2.81 -22.80 -6.89
C GLY A 150 3.59 -23.16 -5.61
N ALA A 151 4.77 -22.57 -5.40
CA ALA A 151 5.72 -22.98 -4.35
C ALA A 151 5.18 -22.93 -2.91
N LEU A 152 4.25 -22.00 -2.63
CA LEU A 152 3.63 -21.85 -1.30
C LEU A 152 2.36 -22.68 -1.10
N GLY A 153 1.94 -23.47 -2.08
CA GLY A 153 0.70 -24.26 -2.02
C GLY A 153 0.60 -25.23 -0.82
N ASN A 154 1.72 -25.70 -0.31
CA ASN A 154 1.77 -26.56 0.88
C ASN A 154 2.23 -25.83 2.15
N LEU A 155 2.27 -24.49 2.15
CA LEU A 155 2.74 -23.65 3.26
C LEU A 155 1.67 -22.66 3.75
N PRO A 156 0.44 -23.12 4.09
CA PRO A 156 -0.67 -22.22 4.42
C PRO A 156 -0.39 -21.34 5.64
N PHE A 157 0.37 -21.83 6.64
CA PHE A 157 0.72 -21.04 7.81
C PHE A 157 1.71 -19.92 7.45
N ALA A 158 2.68 -20.18 6.55
CA ALA A 158 3.58 -19.15 6.07
C ALA A 158 2.83 -18.04 5.30
N VAL A 159 1.85 -18.43 4.47
CA VAL A 159 1.03 -17.47 3.72
C VAL A 159 0.13 -16.64 4.65
N ALA A 160 -0.46 -17.26 5.68
CA ALA A 160 -1.25 -16.56 6.68
C ALA A 160 -0.40 -15.59 7.50
N ASP A 161 0.76 -16.03 8.01
CA ASP A 161 1.67 -15.19 8.80
C ASP A 161 2.26 -14.04 7.98
N TYR A 162 2.53 -14.27 6.69
CA TYR A 162 2.99 -13.22 5.78
C TYR A 162 1.96 -12.08 5.67
N TYR A 163 0.67 -12.41 5.49
CA TYR A 163 -0.36 -11.38 5.48
C TYR A 163 -0.51 -10.70 6.85
N ASP A 164 -0.44 -11.48 7.92
CA ASP A 164 -0.49 -10.95 9.29
C ASP A 164 0.71 -10.02 9.59
N MET A 165 1.89 -10.32 9.05
CA MET A 165 3.07 -9.46 9.13
C MET A 165 2.82 -8.13 8.39
N LEU A 166 2.25 -8.15 7.17
CA LEU A 166 1.88 -6.92 6.46
C LEU A 166 0.84 -6.10 7.26
N ALA A 167 -0.14 -6.77 7.88
CA ALA A 167 -1.14 -6.10 8.72
C ALA A 167 -0.53 -5.48 9.98
N ARG A 168 0.40 -6.16 10.65
CA ARG A 168 1.12 -5.60 11.80
C ARG A 168 1.92 -4.36 11.42
N ASN A 169 2.56 -4.36 10.24
CA ASN A 169 3.41 -3.28 9.74
C ASN A 169 2.68 -2.21 8.92
N ALA A 170 1.35 -2.29 8.74
CA ALA A 170 0.57 -1.37 7.91
C ALA A 170 0.75 0.12 8.27
N PHE A 171 1.09 0.41 9.54
CA PHE A 171 1.36 1.75 10.08
C PHE A 171 2.73 1.83 10.77
N GLY A 172 3.62 0.86 10.49
CA GLY A 172 4.99 0.81 11.01
C GLY A 172 5.98 1.62 10.17
N ASN A 173 7.27 1.30 10.34
CA ASN A 173 8.32 1.87 9.51
C ASN A 173 8.60 0.98 8.30
N TYR A 174 8.72 1.58 7.13
CA TYR A 174 8.97 0.85 5.88
C TYR A 174 10.30 0.07 5.90
N ARG A 175 11.34 0.57 6.60
CA ARG A 175 12.62 -0.13 6.75
C ARG A 175 12.44 -1.46 7.51
N ASP A 176 11.66 -1.42 8.59
CA ASP A 176 11.38 -2.60 9.41
C ASP A 176 10.51 -3.60 8.62
N LEU A 177 9.50 -3.10 7.90
CA LEU A 177 8.68 -3.92 6.99
C LEU A 177 9.55 -4.61 5.93
N LEU A 178 10.50 -3.89 5.31
CA LEU A 178 11.39 -4.44 4.29
C LEU A 178 12.27 -5.58 4.86
N GLU A 179 12.74 -5.45 6.09
CA GLU A 179 13.50 -6.50 6.77
C GLU A 179 12.62 -7.72 7.11
N GLU A 180 11.42 -7.50 7.67
CA GLU A 180 10.50 -8.60 7.96
C GLU A 180 10.09 -9.35 6.69
N VAL A 181 9.81 -8.65 5.58
CA VAL A 181 9.54 -9.25 4.26
C VAL A 181 10.73 -10.07 3.78
N THR A 182 11.94 -9.52 3.86
CA THR A 182 13.18 -10.19 3.41
C THR A 182 13.42 -11.49 4.15
N LEU A 183 13.25 -11.50 5.47
CA LEU A 183 13.51 -12.66 6.31
C LEU A 183 12.32 -13.61 6.45
N HIS A 184 11.16 -13.26 5.88
CA HIS A 184 9.98 -14.10 6.00
C HIS A 184 10.10 -15.38 5.16
N PRO A 185 9.85 -16.58 5.74
CA PRO A 185 9.98 -17.84 5.00
C PRO A 185 9.11 -17.94 3.75
N ALA A 186 7.91 -17.33 3.75
CA ALA A 186 7.07 -17.29 2.56
C ALA A 186 7.77 -16.57 1.40
N MET A 187 8.36 -15.40 1.65
CA MET A 187 9.13 -14.66 0.65
C MET A 187 10.37 -15.41 0.23
N GLY A 188 11.12 -15.98 1.21
CA GLY A 188 12.30 -16.78 0.94
C GLY A 188 12.03 -17.97 0.01
N VAL A 189 10.90 -18.66 0.18
CA VAL A 189 10.48 -19.75 -0.72
C VAL A 189 9.98 -19.20 -2.07
N TYR A 190 9.20 -18.11 -2.05
CA TYR A 190 8.56 -17.60 -3.27
C TYR A 190 9.55 -17.03 -4.27
N LEU A 191 10.57 -16.30 -3.81
CA LEU A 191 11.60 -15.66 -4.66
C LEU A 191 13.00 -16.30 -4.50
N SER A 192 13.07 -17.56 -4.08
CA SER A 192 14.29 -18.38 -4.08
C SER A 192 15.45 -17.85 -3.21
N MET A 193 15.19 -16.94 -2.27
CA MET A 193 16.20 -16.51 -1.31
C MET A 193 16.54 -17.63 -0.31
N LEU A 194 15.53 -18.43 0.07
CA LEU A 194 15.70 -19.54 0.99
C LEU A 194 16.55 -20.63 0.35
N GLY A 195 17.69 -20.95 0.98
CA GLY A 195 18.61 -21.95 0.46
C GLY A 195 19.58 -21.42 -0.59
N ASN A 196 19.63 -20.10 -0.83
CA ASN A 196 20.60 -19.46 -1.71
C ASN A 196 22.02 -19.57 -1.10
N GLU A 197 22.96 -20.16 -1.85
CA GLU A 197 24.34 -20.44 -1.39
C GLU A 197 25.34 -19.47 -2.01
N LYS A 198 26.43 -19.20 -1.27
CA LYS A 198 27.60 -18.53 -1.83
C LYS A 198 28.18 -19.30 -3.04
N PRO A 199 28.95 -18.63 -3.93
CA PRO A 199 29.54 -19.28 -5.09
C PRO A 199 30.37 -20.51 -4.74
N ASP A 200 30.15 -21.59 -5.47
CA ASP A 200 31.03 -22.77 -5.45
C ASP A 200 31.31 -23.22 -6.90
N PRO A 201 32.47 -22.85 -7.48
CA PRO A 201 32.82 -23.22 -8.86
C PRO A 201 32.93 -24.72 -9.08
N LEU A 202 33.25 -25.50 -8.02
CA LEU A 202 33.41 -26.96 -8.14
C LEU A 202 32.05 -27.66 -8.27
N LEU A 203 31.03 -27.11 -7.64
CA LEU A 203 29.65 -27.60 -7.68
C LEU A 203 28.78 -26.83 -8.70
N ASN A 204 29.37 -25.86 -9.43
CA ASN A 204 28.66 -24.95 -10.34
C ASN A 204 27.50 -24.23 -9.67
N ILE A 205 27.68 -23.85 -8.40
CA ILE A 205 26.72 -23.05 -7.63
C ILE A 205 27.01 -21.57 -7.89
N ARG A 206 25.94 -20.81 -8.16
CA ARG A 206 25.94 -19.34 -8.27
C ARG A 206 24.80 -18.80 -7.41
N PRO A 207 24.97 -17.65 -6.74
CA PRO A 207 23.89 -16.98 -6.02
C PRO A 207 22.69 -16.72 -6.93
N ASP A 208 21.49 -16.98 -6.41
CA ASP A 208 20.23 -16.71 -7.10
C ASP A 208 19.94 -15.20 -7.04
N GLU A 209 19.65 -14.58 -8.17
CA GLU A 209 19.42 -13.15 -8.31
C GLU A 209 17.93 -12.76 -8.15
N ASN A 210 17.03 -13.73 -8.06
CA ASN A 210 15.59 -13.47 -8.16
C ASN A 210 15.12 -12.47 -7.07
N TYR A 211 15.37 -12.79 -5.78
CA TYR A 211 15.01 -11.89 -4.70
C TYR A 211 15.74 -10.53 -4.80
N ALA A 212 17.02 -10.54 -5.14
CA ALA A 212 17.80 -9.31 -5.31
C ALA A 212 17.20 -8.37 -6.35
N ARG A 213 16.73 -8.91 -7.46
CA ARG A 213 16.07 -8.15 -8.52
C ARG A 213 14.73 -7.60 -8.06
N GLU A 214 13.88 -8.44 -7.47
CA GLU A 214 12.51 -8.05 -7.15
C GLU A 214 12.41 -7.11 -5.96
N VAL A 215 13.30 -7.22 -4.97
CA VAL A 215 13.32 -6.27 -3.84
C VAL A 215 13.65 -4.84 -4.30
N MET A 216 14.49 -4.69 -5.32
CA MET A 216 14.79 -3.39 -5.93
C MET A 216 13.70 -2.96 -6.91
N GLN A 217 13.33 -3.83 -7.86
CA GLN A 217 12.44 -3.50 -8.97
C GLN A 217 10.98 -3.30 -8.54
N LEU A 218 10.41 -4.26 -7.79
CA LEU A 218 8.98 -4.31 -7.50
C LEU A 218 8.62 -3.77 -6.12
N PHE A 219 9.54 -3.89 -5.15
CA PHE A 219 9.20 -3.57 -3.76
C PHE A 219 9.70 -2.20 -3.30
N SER A 220 10.73 -1.59 -3.93
CA SER A 220 11.35 -0.41 -3.33
C SER A 220 11.70 0.76 -4.25
N ILE A 221 12.46 0.57 -5.35
CA ILE A 221 13.01 1.70 -6.12
C ILE A 221 12.62 1.74 -7.59
N GLY A 222 12.16 0.63 -8.17
CA GLY A 222 11.81 0.55 -9.58
C GLY A 222 13.04 0.49 -10.52
N LEU A 223 12.79 0.52 -11.83
CA LEU A 223 13.82 0.37 -12.87
C LEU A 223 14.47 1.70 -13.30
N VAL A 224 13.80 2.83 -13.06
CA VAL A 224 14.25 4.15 -13.49
C VAL A 224 14.30 5.12 -12.30
N GLU A 225 15.25 6.04 -12.33
CA GLU A 225 15.34 7.07 -11.31
C GLU A 225 14.16 8.05 -11.40
N LEU A 226 13.64 8.44 -10.24
CA LEU A 226 12.50 9.34 -10.10
C LEU A 226 12.91 10.65 -9.44
N ASN A 227 12.25 11.72 -9.86
CA ASN A 227 12.14 12.95 -9.09
C ASN A 227 11.18 12.71 -7.89
N ILE A 228 11.21 13.61 -6.90
CA ILE A 228 10.35 13.51 -5.70
C ILE A 228 8.85 13.49 -6.05
N ASP A 229 8.47 14.02 -7.20
CA ASP A 229 7.09 14.07 -7.69
C ASP A 229 6.71 12.88 -8.57
N GLY A 230 7.56 11.84 -8.63
CA GLY A 230 7.33 10.62 -9.37
C GLY A 230 7.60 10.69 -10.86
N THR A 231 7.98 11.84 -11.40
CA THR A 231 8.42 11.96 -12.80
C THR A 231 9.79 11.32 -12.98
N GLU A 232 10.01 10.69 -14.13
CA GLU A 232 11.28 10.05 -14.46
C GLU A 232 12.41 11.08 -14.60
N LYS A 233 13.60 10.73 -14.10
CA LYS A 233 14.82 11.48 -14.39
C LYS A 233 15.34 11.05 -15.74
N LEU A 234 15.67 12.04 -16.55
CA LEU A 234 16.23 11.84 -17.89
C LEU A 234 17.70 12.21 -17.91
N ASP A 235 18.48 11.48 -18.71
CA ASP A 235 19.88 11.82 -18.99
C ASP A 235 20.01 12.99 -20.01
N ASP A 236 21.25 13.32 -20.41
CA ASP A 236 21.53 14.39 -21.38
C ASP A 236 20.99 14.10 -22.79
N LEU A 237 20.59 12.85 -23.08
CA LEU A 237 20.00 12.43 -24.34
C LEU A 237 18.47 12.37 -24.28
N GLY A 238 17.89 12.59 -23.09
CA GLY A 238 16.45 12.52 -22.85
C GLY A 238 15.94 11.09 -22.59
N GLU A 239 16.81 10.13 -22.31
CA GLU A 239 16.45 8.76 -21.97
C GLU A 239 16.32 8.59 -20.44
N PRO A 240 15.41 7.73 -19.96
CA PRO A 240 15.28 7.44 -18.53
C PRO A 240 16.57 6.87 -17.92
N VAL A 241 16.97 7.41 -16.77
CA VAL A 241 18.17 6.95 -16.04
C VAL A 241 17.84 5.66 -15.30
N PRO A 242 18.58 4.55 -15.54
CA PRO A 242 18.34 3.30 -14.81
C PRO A 242 18.80 3.43 -13.35
N THR A 243 18.03 2.81 -12.41
CA THR A 243 18.34 2.84 -10.98
C THR A 243 19.55 1.99 -10.60
N TYR A 244 19.83 0.91 -11.32
CA TYR A 244 20.92 -0.03 -11.01
C TYR A 244 21.40 -0.78 -12.26
N SER A 245 22.59 -1.33 -12.15
CA SER A 245 23.24 -2.19 -13.15
C SER A 245 23.15 -3.67 -12.77
N GLN A 246 23.54 -4.54 -13.69
CA GLN A 246 23.67 -5.99 -13.43
C GLN A 246 24.66 -6.30 -12.28
N GLU A 247 25.77 -5.55 -12.17
CA GLU A 247 26.76 -5.71 -11.10
C GLU A 247 26.13 -5.47 -9.70
N VAL A 248 25.21 -4.50 -9.59
CA VAL A 248 24.48 -4.23 -8.35
C VAL A 248 23.55 -5.39 -8.01
N ILE A 249 22.84 -5.97 -9.00
CA ILE A 249 22.00 -7.16 -8.76
C ILE A 249 22.83 -8.32 -8.22
N GLU A 250 24.00 -8.59 -8.84
CA GLU A 250 24.94 -9.62 -8.38
C GLU A 250 25.39 -9.33 -6.94
N GLY A 251 25.76 -8.08 -6.63
CA GLY A 251 26.12 -7.66 -5.28
C GLY A 251 25.06 -7.98 -4.24
N PHE A 252 23.80 -7.62 -4.50
CA PHE A 252 22.68 -7.95 -3.62
C PHE A 252 22.39 -9.47 -3.56
N ALA A 253 22.53 -10.21 -4.66
CA ALA A 253 22.38 -11.66 -4.66
C ALA A 253 23.38 -12.34 -3.70
N HIS A 254 24.60 -11.85 -3.65
CA HIS A 254 25.64 -12.32 -2.71
C HIS A 254 25.31 -11.94 -1.25
N VAL A 255 24.68 -10.79 -0.99
CA VAL A 255 24.17 -10.41 0.36
C VAL A 255 23.16 -11.43 0.86
N TYR A 256 22.26 -11.90 0.01
CA TYR A 256 21.14 -12.77 0.40
C TYR A 256 21.50 -14.26 0.46
N THR A 257 22.79 -14.61 0.47
CA THR A 257 23.27 -16.00 0.62
C THR A 257 23.28 -16.45 2.08
N GLY A 258 23.13 -17.76 2.32
CA GLY A 258 23.27 -18.39 3.62
C GLY A 258 22.01 -18.43 4.49
N TRP A 259 20.86 -17.99 4.01
CA TRP A 259 19.60 -17.97 4.75
C TRP A 259 18.71 -19.17 4.43
N THR A 260 18.15 -19.82 5.46
CA THR A 260 17.19 -20.93 5.30
C THR A 260 16.25 -21.04 6.49
N PHE A 261 15.37 -22.04 6.51
CA PHE A 261 14.43 -22.27 7.61
C PHE A 261 15.14 -22.33 8.96
N ALA A 262 14.64 -21.60 9.94
CA ALA A 262 15.17 -21.62 11.30
C ALA A 262 15.05 -23.01 11.95
N GLY A 263 16.08 -23.36 12.75
CA GLY A 263 16.12 -24.63 13.47
C GLY A 263 16.30 -25.86 12.59
N ALA A 264 16.66 -25.69 11.31
CA ALA A 264 16.99 -26.81 10.44
C ALA A 264 18.28 -27.51 10.92
N PRO A 265 18.41 -28.86 10.78
CA PRO A 265 19.59 -29.58 11.22
C PRO A 265 20.85 -29.22 10.41
N SER A 266 20.67 -28.86 9.15
CA SER A 266 21.73 -28.32 8.28
C SER A 266 21.10 -27.42 7.21
N PHE A 267 21.91 -26.60 6.55
CA PHE A 267 21.47 -25.68 5.52
C PHE A 267 20.74 -26.40 4.36
N ARG A 268 21.36 -27.45 3.80
CA ARG A 268 20.84 -28.16 2.62
C ARG A 268 19.71 -29.16 2.93
N GLU A 269 19.54 -29.54 4.20
CA GLU A 269 18.50 -30.47 4.64
C GLU A 269 17.31 -29.75 5.26
N ALA A 270 17.29 -28.43 5.19
CA ALA A 270 16.19 -27.61 5.68
C ALA A 270 14.88 -28.00 5.00
N ARG A 271 13.85 -28.22 5.80
CA ARG A 271 12.49 -28.53 5.33
C ARG A 271 11.47 -27.70 6.11
N PRO A 272 10.38 -27.31 5.48
CA PRO A 272 9.32 -26.59 6.18
C PRO A 272 8.66 -27.50 7.22
N THR A 273 8.40 -26.94 8.37
CA THR A 273 7.60 -27.54 9.46
C THR A 273 6.54 -26.55 9.85
N ARG A 274 5.50 -26.99 10.57
CA ARG A 274 4.47 -26.07 11.10
C ARG A 274 5.05 -24.93 11.94
N PHE A 275 6.23 -25.15 12.56
CA PHE A 275 6.90 -24.19 13.42
C PHE A 275 7.76 -23.19 12.61
N ASN A 276 8.64 -23.67 11.74
CA ASN A 276 9.65 -22.82 11.11
C ASN A 276 9.17 -22.03 9.88
N GLN A 277 7.95 -22.27 9.42
CA GLN A 277 7.35 -21.48 8.33
C GLN A 277 6.72 -20.15 8.82
N VAL A 278 6.72 -19.90 10.14
CA VAL A 278 6.15 -18.68 10.76
C VAL A 278 7.16 -17.94 11.66
N ILE A 279 8.44 -18.26 11.53
CA ILE A 279 9.53 -17.54 12.19
C ILE A 279 10.56 -17.13 11.15
N PRO A 280 11.24 -15.99 11.34
CA PRO A 280 12.23 -15.50 10.37
C PRO A 280 13.27 -16.55 10.00
N MET A 281 13.74 -16.52 8.74
CA MET A 281 14.84 -17.33 8.27
C MET A 281 16.08 -17.13 9.13
N GLN A 282 16.89 -18.17 9.26
CA GLN A 282 18.13 -18.19 10.05
C GLN A 282 19.34 -18.21 9.13
N LEU A 283 20.36 -17.44 9.49
CA LEU A 283 21.66 -17.47 8.80
C LEU A 283 22.45 -18.74 9.17
N TYR A 284 23.05 -19.35 8.15
CA TYR A 284 24.07 -20.41 8.25
C TYR A 284 25.39 -19.86 7.70
N PRO A 285 26.28 -19.33 8.57
CA PRO A 285 27.44 -18.54 8.14
C PRO A 285 28.38 -19.25 7.15
N GLY A 286 28.44 -20.59 7.19
CA GLY A 286 29.26 -21.39 6.25
C GLY A 286 28.78 -21.30 4.80
N PHE A 287 27.58 -20.87 4.53
CA PHE A 287 26.94 -20.74 3.21
C PHE A 287 26.76 -19.30 2.76
N HIS A 288 27.10 -18.33 3.62
CA HIS A 288 27.12 -16.92 3.27
C HIS A 288 28.40 -16.53 2.55
N ASP A 289 28.27 -15.65 1.55
CA ASP A 289 29.41 -15.07 0.85
C ASP A 289 29.99 -13.92 1.67
N THR A 290 31.29 -14.01 1.96
CA THR A 290 32.03 -13.01 2.73
C THR A 290 32.95 -12.12 1.89
N GLU A 291 32.89 -12.20 0.55
CA GLU A 291 33.63 -11.31 -0.33
C GLU A 291 33.00 -9.89 -0.35
N ALA A 292 33.75 -8.93 -0.88
CA ALA A 292 33.23 -7.55 -1.04
C ALA A 292 32.07 -7.51 -2.04
N LYS A 293 31.06 -6.65 -1.81
CA LYS A 293 29.84 -6.56 -2.60
C LYS A 293 29.56 -5.12 -3.02
N THR A 294 29.34 -4.89 -4.32
CA THR A 294 28.92 -3.59 -4.86
C THR A 294 27.41 -3.45 -4.76
N LEU A 295 26.95 -2.37 -4.13
CA LEU A 295 25.54 -2.04 -3.94
C LEU A 295 25.16 -0.76 -4.70
N LEU A 296 23.93 -0.25 -4.45
CA LEU A 296 23.40 0.98 -5.06
C LEU A 296 24.33 2.18 -4.78
N ASN A 297 24.36 3.10 -5.74
CA ASN A 297 25.14 4.35 -5.65
C ASN A 297 26.65 4.15 -5.42
N GLY A 298 27.19 3.00 -5.87
CA GLY A 298 28.63 2.70 -5.74
C GLY A 298 29.09 2.40 -4.32
N VAL A 299 28.17 2.12 -3.39
CA VAL A 299 28.49 1.65 -2.04
C VAL A 299 29.10 0.26 -2.15
N VAL A 300 30.23 0.03 -1.47
CA VAL A 300 30.89 -1.28 -1.43
C VAL A 300 30.94 -1.78 0.00
N LEU A 301 30.29 -2.93 0.26
CA LEU A 301 30.45 -3.63 1.53
C LEU A 301 31.83 -4.30 1.57
N PRO A 302 32.59 -4.13 2.67
CA PRO A 302 33.91 -4.72 2.78
C PRO A 302 33.82 -6.25 2.95
N ALA A 303 34.84 -6.96 2.47
CA ALA A 303 34.96 -8.39 2.71
C ALA A 303 35.10 -8.72 4.21
N GLY A 304 34.60 -9.89 4.62
CA GLY A 304 34.70 -10.42 5.98
C GLY A 304 33.55 -10.06 6.92
N GLN A 305 32.50 -9.39 6.41
CA GLN A 305 31.27 -9.14 7.19
C GLN A 305 30.47 -10.43 7.40
N THR A 306 29.65 -10.45 8.46
CA THR A 306 28.64 -11.51 8.66
C THR A 306 27.42 -11.25 7.78
N GLY A 307 26.62 -12.31 7.52
CA GLY A 307 25.42 -12.15 6.70
C GLY A 307 24.37 -11.20 7.31
N GLU A 308 24.30 -11.08 8.65
CA GLU A 308 23.44 -10.11 9.32
C GLU A 308 23.94 -8.67 9.11
N GLN A 309 25.27 -8.46 9.11
CA GLN A 309 25.84 -7.14 8.84
C GLN A 309 25.61 -6.72 7.38
N ASP A 310 25.83 -7.65 6.46
CA ASP A 310 25.59 -7.42 5.03
C ASP A 310 24.11 -7.15 4.77
N LEU A 311 23.21 -7.93 5.35
CA LEU A 311 21.77 -7.76 5.21
C LEU A 311 21.31 -6.38 5.71
N ALA A 312 21.69 -6.00 6.94
CA ALA A 312 21.32 -4.71 7.50
C ALA A 312 21.82 -3.55 6.63
N ALA A 313 23.10 -3.59 6.21
CA ALA A 313 23.69 -2.56 5.37
C ALA A 313 23.04 -2.49 3.98
N ALA A 314 22.67 -3.62 3.39
CA ALA A 314 22.00 -3.68 2.09
C ALA A 314 20.56 -3.13 2.16
N LEU A 315 19.81 -3.45 3.20
CA LEU A 315 18.46 -2.93 3.40
C LEU A 315 18.47 -1.42 3.73
N ASP A 316 19.46 -0.94 4.48
CA ASP A 316 19.68 0.49 4.71
C ASP A 316 20.03 1.20 3.39
N ASN A 317 20.88 0.59 2.54
CA ASN A 317 21.26 1.13 1.24
C ASN A 317 20.05 1.26 0.28
N ILE A 318 19.12 0.28 0.29
CA ILE A 318 17.86 0.38 -0.43
C ILE A 318 16.99 1.48 0.18
N PHE A 319 16.77 1.45 1.50
CA PHE A 319 15.87 2.36 2.20
C PHE A 319 16.28 3.83 2.04
N ASP A 320 17.59 4.12 2.03
CA ASP A 320 18.12 5.47 1.87
C ASP A 320 18.10 5.98 0.41
N HIS A 321 17.79 5.09 -0.55
CA HIS A 321 17.71 5.48 -1.96
C HIS A 321 16.60 6.53 -2.18
N PRO A 322 16.88 7.63 -2.94
CA PRO A 322 15.90 8.71 -3.15
C PRO A 322 14.57 8.26 -3.76
N ASN A 323 14.60 7.19 -4.57
CA ASN A 323 13.41 6.67 -5.25
C ASN A 323 12.37 6.05 -4.32
N VAL A 324 12.74 5.55 -3.13
CA VAL A 324 11.80 4.79 -2.28
C VAL A 324 10.57 5.63 -1.94
N GLY A 325 10.76 6.89 -1.56
CA GLY A 325 9.65 7.80 -1.23
C GLY A 325 8.64 7.95 -2.38
N PRO A 326 9.03 8.46 -3.56
CA PRO A 326 8.12 8.61 -4.69
C PRO A 326 7.59 7.28 -5.24
N PHE A 327 8.39 6.20 -5.25
CA PHE A 327 7.94 4.88 -5.69
C PHE A 327 6.79 4.35 -4.82
N ILE A 328 6.97 4.30 -3.50
CA ILE A 328 5.95 3.83 -2.57
C ILE A 328 4.72 4.74 -2.56
N ALA A 329 4.93 6.07 -2.67
CA ALA A 329 3.83 7.03 -2.81
C ALA A 329 2.94 6.69 -4.01
N ILE A 330 3.51 6.53 -5.21
CA ILE A 330 2.76 6.18 -6.42
C ILE A 330 2.01 4.86 -6.22
N ARG A 331 2.70 3.82 -5.74
CA ARG A 331 2.09 2.50 -5.58
C ARG A 331 0.92 2.51 -4.61
N LEU A 332 1.07 3.13 -3.45
CA LEU A 332 -0.02 3.20 -2.46
C LEU A 332 -1.17 4.10 -2.93
N ILE A 333 -0.90 5.24 -3.58
CA ILE A 333 -1.97 6.08 -4.16
C ILE A 333 -2.76 5.28 -5.20
N GLN A 334 -2.07 4.56 -6.10
CA GLN A 334 -2.72 3.73 -7.13
C GLN A 334 -3.58 2.62 -6.51
N ARG A 335 -3.17 2.02 -5.39
CA ARG A 335 -3.95 0.98 -4.73
C ARG A 335 -5.14 1.54 -3.95
N LEU A 336 -5.02 2.72 -3.35
CA LEU A 336 -6.02 3.26 -2.42
C LEU A 336 -6.99 4.25 -3.09
N VAL A 337 -6.52 5.14 -4.00
CA VAL A 337 -7.27 6.33 -4.41
C VAL A 337 -7.49 6.45 -5.92
N THR A 338 -6.42 6.61 -6.72
CA THR A 338 -6.51 6.90 -8.15
C THR A 338 -5.42 6.22 -8.96
N SER A 339 -5.73 5.81 -10.20
CA SER A 339 -4.75 5.21 -11.11
C SER A 339 -3.70 6.22 -11.62
N ASN A 340 -4.05 7.50 -11.69
CA ASN A 340 -3.23 8.55 -12.29
C ASN A 340 -3.04 9.74 -11.33
N PRO A 341 -2.24 9.59 -10.26
CA PRO A 341 -1.97 10.69 -9.34
C PRO A 341 -1.19 11.81 -10.04
N SER A 342 -1.51 13.07 -9.74
CA SER A 342 -0.71 14.18 -10.22
C SER A 342 0.71 14.18 -9.62
N PRO A 343 1.70 14.77 -10.31
CA PRO A 343 3.03 14.96 -9.73
C PRO A 343 3.01 15.73 -8.40
N GLY A 344 2.06 16.65 -8.22
CA GLY A 344 1.85 17.38 -6.98
C GLY A 344 1.44 16.47 -5.82
N TYR A 345 0.50 15.58 -6.06
CA TYR A 345 0.04 14.60 -5.07
C TYR A 345 1.18 13.64 -4.68
N VAL A 346 1.86 13.05 -5.68
CA VAL A 346 2.99 12.17 -5.43
C VAL A 346 4.05 12.85 -4.58
N ARG A 347 4.40 14.11 -4.90
CA ARG A 347 5.37 14.91 -4.12
C ARG A 347 4.97 15.03 -2.66
N ARG A 348 3.73 15.44 -2.35
CA ARG A 348 3.26 15.62 -0.97
C ARG A 348 3.35 14.33 -0.16
N VAL A 349 2.97 13.21 -0.75
CA VAL A 349 3.05 11.89 -0.11
C VAL A 349 4.51 11.42 0.04
N ALA A 350 5.36 11.62 -0.97
CA ALA A 350 6.78 11.29 -0.92
C ALA A 350 7.54 12.15 0.12
N GLU A 351 7.16 13.42 0.29
CA GLU A 351 7.69 14.28 1.35
C GLU A 351 7.31 13.77 2.74
N ALA A 352 6.06 13.28 2.94
CA ALA A 352 5.62 12.64 4.18
C ALA A 352 6.37 11.33 4.45
N PHE A 353 6.67 10.53 3.40
CA PHE A 353 7.54 9.36 3.52
C PHE A 353 8.95 9.75 3.95
N ASN A 354 9.52 10.78 3.36
CA ASN A 354 10.89 11.23 3.66
C ASN A 354 11.03 11.86 5.05
N ASN A 355 9.94 12.45 5.57
CA ASN A 355 9.89 13.05 6.90
C ASN A 355 8.44 13.20 7.35
N ASN A 356 8.05 12.47 8.38
CA ASN A 356 6.70 12.51 8.96
C ASN A 356 6.37 13.79 9.75
N GLY A 357 7.20 14.83 9.67
CA GLY A 357 7.08 16.06 10.47
C GLY A 357 7.84 16.02 11.81
N SER A 358 8.34 14.85 12.23
CA SER A 358 9.14 14.63 13.43
C SER A 358 10.56 14.13 13.13
N GLY A 359 10.98 14.18 11.87
CA GLY A 359 12.31 13.75 11.43
C GLY A 359 12.43 12.24 11.15
N VAL A 360 11.33 11.48 11.10
CA VAL A 360 11.34 10.05 10.82
C VAL A 360 11.04 9.82 9.34
N ARG A 361 11.92 9.07 8.66
CA ARG A 361 11.72 8.56 7.29
C ARG A 361 11.01 7.21 7.34
N GLY A 362 10.14 6.94 6.36
CA GLY A 362 9.49 5.64 6.17
C GLY A 362 8.30 5.37 7.11
N ASP A 363 7.76 6.37 7.77
CA ASP A 363 6.58 6.26 8.62
C ASP A 363 5.32 6.03 7.76
N LEU A 364 4.85 4.78 7.67
CA LEU A 364 3.69 4.42 6.86
C LEU A 364 2.38 5.00 7.42
N ALA A 365 2.27 5.28 8.73
CA ALA A 365 1.10 5.97 9.27
C ALA A 365 0.99 7.38 8.69
N ALA A 366 2.10 8.12 8.64
CA ALA A 366 2.14 9.45 8.02
C ALA A 366 1.85 9.39 6.52
N VAL A 367 2.38 8.40 5.81
CA VAL A 367 2.13 8.18 4.37
C VAL A 367 0.65 7.92 4.11
N VAL A 368 0.01 7.01 4.85
CA VAL A 368 -1.42 6.69 4.71
C VAL A 368 -2.29 7.91 5.00
N LYS A 369 -1.97 8.68 6.03
CA LYS A 369 -2.65 9.96 6.31
C LYS A 369 -2.50 10.95 5.16
N ALA A 370 -1.27 11.13 4.66
CA ALA A 370 -1.00 12.02 3.54
C ALA A 370 -1.78 11.63 2.28
N ILE A 371 -1.91 10.31 2.01
CA ILE A 371 -2.70 9.81 0.89
C ILE A 371 -4.19 10.11 1.10
N LEU A 372 -4.77 9.66 2.21
CA LEU A 372 -6.21 9.68 2.39
C LEU A 372 -6.79 11.07 2.71
N LEU A 373 -5.98 12.00 3.18
CA LEU A 373 -6.41 13.38 3.50
C LEU A 373 -6.02 14.40 2.43
N ASP A 374 -5.34 13.98 1.37
CA ASP A 374 -4.98 14.87 0.27
C ASP A 374 -6.22 15.44 -0.44
N GLU A 375 -6.10 16.66 -0.94
CA GLU A 375 -7.18 17.33 -1.67
C GLU A 375 -7.58 16.57 -2.95
N GLU A 376 -6.61 15.93 -3.62
CA GLU A 376 -6.87 15.13 -4.81
C GLU A 376 -7.56 13.78 -4.50
N ALA A 377 -7.50 13.29 -3.26
CA ALA A 377 -8.29 12.15 -2.82
C ALA A 377 -9.77 12.51 -2.56
N ARG A 378 -10.12 13.80 -2.59
CA ARG A 378 -11.43 14.37 -2.26
C ARG A 378 -11.92 15.34 -3.33
N PRO A 379 -11.99 14.93 -4.59
CA PRO A 379 -12.47 15.83 -5.63
C PRO A 379 -13.91 16.24 -5.33
N THR A 380 -14.17 17.54 -5.39
CA THR A 380 -15.52 18.10 -5.21
C THR A 380 -16.39 17.87 -6.44
N MET A 381 -15.76 17.60 -7.58
CA MET A 381 -16.41 17.19 -8.84
C MET A 381 -15.51 16.15 -9.51
N ALA A 382 -16.09 15.05 -9.99
CA ALA A 382 -15.36 14.07 -10.77
C ALA A 382 -14.79 14.73 -12.03
N MET A 383 -13.46 14.70 -12.19
CA MET A 383 -12.79 15.06 -13.42
C MET A 383 -12.67 13.81 -14.32
N GLU A 384 -12.52 13.98 -15.62
CA GLU A 384 -12.42 12.86 -16.59
C GLU A 384 -11.26 11.91 -16.28
N ILE A 385 -10.25 12.37 -15.54
CA ILE A 385 -9.04 11.60 -15.21
C ILE A 385 -9.00 11.13 -13.74
N ASP A 386 -9.99 11.49 -12.93
CA ASP A 386 -10.02 11.16 -11.51
C ASP A 386 -10.49 9.74 -11.25
N GLY A 387 -9.93 9.12 -10.18
CA GLY A 387 -10.34 7.84 -9.68
C GLY A 387 -9.61 6.64 -10.31
N LYS A 388 -10.20 5.47 -10.09
CA LYS A 388 -9.73 4.18 -10.58
C LYS A 388 -10.90 3.24 -10.80
N LEU A 389 -10.74 2.26 -11.68
CA LEU A 389 -11.65 1.14 -11.74
C LEU A 389 -11.46 0.30 -10.47
N LYS A 390 -12.53 0.09 -9.70
CA LYS A 390 -12.43 -0.74 -8.50
C LYS A 390 -12.14 -2.20 -8.88
N GLU A 391 -11.16 -2.77 -8.24
CA GLU A 391 -10.73 -4.16 -8.43
C GLU A 391 -11.87 -5.15 -8.18
N PRO A 392 -11.91 -6.30 -8.87
CA PRO A 392 -13.01 -7.26 -8.70
C PRO A 392 -13.23 -7.70 -7.25
N LEU A 393 -12.15 -7.98 -6.52
CA LEU A 393 -12.23 -8.37 -5.11
C LEU A 393 -12.79 -7.23 -4.23
N LEU A 394 -12.37 -5.98 -4.50
CA LEU A 394 -12.88 -4.81 -3.78
C LEU A 394 -14.34 -4.47 -4.16
N ARG A 395 -14.77 -4.75 -5.38
CA ARG A 395 -16.20 -4.63 -5.76
C ARG A 395 -17.06 -5.62 -5.01
N LEU A 396 -16.59 -6.86 -4.87
CA LEU A 396 -17.30 -7.91 -4.14
C LEU A 396 -17.40 -7.57 -2.64
N THR A 397 -16.27 -7.23 -2.02
CA THR A 397 -16.26 -6.88 -0.59
C THR A 397 -17.06 -5.63 -0.29
N GLN A 398 -17.06 -4.64 -1.18
CA GLN A 398 -17.93 -3.47 -1.06
C GLN A 398 -19.42 -3.86 -1.05
N LEU A 399 -19.84 -4.68 -2.03
CA LEU A 399 -21.23 -5.16 -2.06
C LEU A 399 -21.58 -5.87 -0.75
N TRP A 400 -20.77 -6.85 -0.36
CA TRP A 400 -21.03 -7.66 0.83
C TRP A 400 -21.06 -6.80 2.10
N LYS A 401 -20.14 -5.87 2.24
CA LYS A 401 -20.09 -5.00 3.42
C LYS A 401 -21.23 -4.00 3.45
N SER A 402 -21.51 -3.33 2.33
CA SER A 402 -22.57 -2.31 2.24
C SER A 402 -23.97 -2.87 2.47
N TYR A 403 -24.15 -4.17 2.26
CA TYR A 403 -25.40 -4.88 2.46
C TYR A 403 -25.33 -5.92 3.57
N ASN A 404 -24.40 -5.79 4.52
CA ASN A 404 -24.25 -6.63 5.70
C ASN A 404 -24.34 -8.14 5.35
N ALA A 405 -23.60 -8.58 4.31
CA ALA A 405 -23.62 -9.96 3.84
C ALA A 405 -23.18 -10.92 4.95
N THR A 406 -23.87 -12.06 5.05
CA THR A 406 -23.57 -13.11 6.00
C THR A 406 -23.86 -14.48 5.39
N SER A 407 -23.56 -15.55 6.12
CA SER A 407 -24.02 -16.91 5.84
C SER A 407 -24.55 -17.55 7.12
N ASN A 408 -25.34 -18.61 7.01
CA ASN A 408 -25.84 -19.32 8.19
C ASN A 408 -24.72 -19.99 9.01
N SER A 409 -23.65 -20.42 8.34
CA SER A 409 -22.43 -20.96 8.99
C SER A 409 -21.50 -19.87 9.56
N GLY A 410 -21.68 -18.61 9.20
CA GLY A 410 -20.75 -17.51 9.48
C GLY A 410 -19.44 -17.56 8.67
N ARG A 411 -19.38 -18.40 7.63
CA ARG A 411 -18.23 -18.56 6.74
C ARG A 411 -18.41 -17.82 5.41
N PHE A 412 -17.29 -17.54 4.74
CA PHE A 412 -17.22 -16.95 3.41
C PHE A 412 -16.36 -17.85 2.48
N PRO A 413 -16.88 -19.01 2.05
CA PRO A 413 -16.09 -20.07 1.42
C PRO A 413 -15.78 -19.80 -0.06
N LEU A 414 -15.25 -18.64 -0.40
CA LEU A 414 -14.90 -18.23 -1.76
C LEU A 414 -13.39 -18.39 -2.03
N ASN A 415 -12.90 -19.61 -1.86
CA ASN A 415 -11.46 -19.93 -2.00
C ASN A 415 -10.92 -19.86 -3.44
N ALA A 416 -11.78 -19.84 -4.45
CA ALA A 416 -11.43 -19.80 -5.86
C ALA A 416 -11.77 -18.45 -6.52
N ALA A 417 -11.78 -17.34 -5.75
CA ALA A 417 -12.06 -16.00 -6.24
C ALA A 417 -11.19 -15.61 -7.45
N TYR A 418 -9.91 -16.01 -7.47
CA TYR A 418 -9.00 -15.76 -8.57
C TYR A 418 -9.40 -16.44 -9.90
N ILE A 419 -10.12 -17.57 -9.84
CA ILE A 419 -10.66 -18.22 -11.05
C ILE A 419 -11.90 -17.50 -11.55
N LEU A 420 -12.76 -17.09 -10.61
CA LEU A 420 -14.06 -16.48 -10.94
C LEU A 420 -13.93 -15.03 -11.39
N PHE A 421 -12.99 -14.28 -10.80
CA PHE A 421 -12.88 -12.83 -11.00
C PHE A 421 -11.50 -12.36 -11.43
N GLY A 422 -10.54 -13.27 -11.59
CA GLY A 422 -9.14 -12.91 -11.90
C GLY A 422 -8.35 -12.41 -10.69
N GLN A 423 -8.96 -12.35 -9.49
CA GLN A 423 -8.30 -11.83 -8.29
C GLN A 423 -8.78 -12.56 -7.02
N GLY A 424 -7.85 -12.83 -6.10
CA GLY A 424 -8.13 -13.41 -4.78
C GLY A 424 -6.98 -13.12 -3.82
N PRO A 425 -7.20 -13.11 -2.49
CA PRO A 425 -6.20 -12.68 -1.52
C PRO A 425 -4.97 -13.61 -1.50
N LEU A 426 -3.80 -13.07 -1.88
CA LEU A 426 -2.54 -13.81 -2.08
C LEU A 426 -2.66 -14.97 -3.09
N GLN A 427 -3.39 -14.76 -4.18
CA GLN A 427 -3.62 -15.72 -5.26
C GLN A 427 -3.19 -15.14 -6.62
N SER A 428 -2.20 -14.26 -6.66
CA SER A 428 -1.69 -13.68 -7.89
C SER A 428 -1.05 -14.75 -8.79
N PRO A 429 -1.13 -14.60 -10.12
CA PRO A 429 -0.51 -15.55 -11.06
C PRO A 429 1.02 -15.50 -11.08
N SER A 430 1.62 -14.37 -10.69
CA SER A 430 3.06 -14.15 -10.66
C SER A 430 3.45 -13.07 -9.65
N VAL A 431 4.76 -12.80 -9.51
CA VAL A 431 5.30 -11.71 -8.69
C VAL A 431 4.90 -10.33 -9.20
N PHE A 432 4.48 -10.21 -10.46
CA PHE A 432 3.96 -8.97 -11.04
C PHE A 432 2.51 -8.66 -10.63
N ASN A 433 1.97 -9.38 -9.64
CA ASN A 433 0.62 -9.26 -9.14
C ASN A 433 -0.45 -9.73 -10.16
N PHE A 434 -1.68 -9.24 -10.04
CA PHE A 434 -2.81 -9.54 -10.92
C PHE A 434 -2.78 -8.72 -12.19
N PHE A 435 -2.26 -7.50 -12.13
CA PHE A 435 -2.18 -6.54 -13.23
C PHE A 435 -0.99 -5.60 -13.04
N SER A 436 -0.43 -5.16 -14.17
CA SER A 436 0.66 -4.19 -14.19
C SER A 436 0.15 -2.80 -13.77
N PRO A 437 0.84 -2.11 -12.85
CA PRO A 437 0.49 -0.74 -12.48
C PRO A 437 0.65 0.28 -13.62
N PHE A 438 1.26 -0.12 -14.72
CA PHE A 438 1.48 0.69 -15.92
C PHE A 438 0.57 0.28 -17.08
N TYR A 439 -0.38 -0.63 -16.85
CA TYR A 439 -1.24 -1.07 -17.93
C TYR A 439 -2.12 0.06 -18.47
N ALA A 440 -2.08 0.24 -19.78
CA ALA A 440 -2.92 1.18 -20.52
C ALA A 440 -3.57 0.45 -21.71
N PRO A 441 -4.89 0.24 -21.70
CA PRO A 441 -5.57 -0.39 -22.82
C PRO A 441 -5.41 0.46 -24.10
N PRO A 442 -5.37 -0.17 -25.28
CA PRO A 442 -5.35 0.57 -26.56
C PRO A 442 -6.54 1.51 -26.70
N GLY A 443 -6.32 2.68 -27.27
CA GLY A 443 -7.33 3.71 -27.52
C GLY A 443 -7.15 4.92 -26.61
N GLU A 444 -8.24 5.58 -26.25
CA GLU A 444 -8.27 6.92 -25.64
C GLU A 444 -7.42 7.05 -24.35
N ILE A 445 -7.45 6.02 -23.50
CA ILE A 445 -6.65 6.03 -22.24
C ILE A 445 -5.16 6.08 -22.56
N ARG A 446 -4.67 5.19 -23.44
CA ARG A 446 -3.26 5.17 -23.84
C ARG A 446 -2.86 6.42 -24.62
N ASP A 447 -3.72 6.86 -25.52
CA ASP A 447 -3.48 8.04 -26.37
C ASP A 447 -3.40 9.32 -25.52
N SER A 448 -4.07 9.33 -24.36
CA SER A 448 -4.00 10.41 -23.36
C SER A 448 -2.84 10.24 -22.38
N SER A 449 -1.96 9.26 -22.55
CA SER A 449 -0.86 8.94 -21.63
C SER A 449 -1.32 8.62 -20.20
N LEU A 450 -2.52 8.03 -20.06
CA LEU A 450 -3.09 7.57 -18.80
C LEU A 450 -2.94 6.06 -18.66
N VAL A 451 -2.99 5.57 -17.41
CA VAL A 451 -3.02 4.14 -17.07
C VAL A 451 -4.37 3.76 -16.47
N ALA A 452 -4.76 2.51 -16.68
CA ALA A 452 -5.93 1.90 -16.06
C ALA A 452 -5.59 0.44 -15.69
N PRO A 453 -4.80 0.23 -14.65
CA PRO A 453 -4.23 -1.07 -14.28
C PRO A 453 -5.26 -2.20 -14.20
N GLU A 454 -6.38 -1.95 -13.56
CA GLU A 454 -7.42 -2.94 -13.27
C GLU A 454 -8.14 -3.44 -14.55
N LEU A 455 -8.04 -2.70 -15.67
CA LEU A 455 -8.59 -3.15 -16.95
C LEU A 455 -7.82 -4.35 -17.52
N GLU A 456 -6.59 -4.61 -17.09
CA GLU A 456 -5.81 -5.77 -17.55
C GLU A 456 -6.50 -7.11 -17.20
N ILE A 457 -7.18 -7.17 -16.06
CA ILE A 457 -7.97 -8.34 -15.63
C ILE A 457 -9.47 -8.20 -15.88
N SER A 458 -9.95 -7.10 -16.47
CA SER A 458 -11.36 -6.86 -16.79
C SER A 458 -11.71 -7.40 -18.18
N THR A 459 -11.46 -8.71 -18.41
CA THR A 459 -11.82 -9.38 -19.65
C THR A 459 -13.34 -9.56 -19.77
N GLU A 460 -13.85 -9.75 -21.00
CA GLU A 460 -15.27 -10.03 -21.25
C GLU A 460 -15.77 -11.23 -20.41
N TYR A 461 -14.97 -12.29 -20.32
CA TYR A 461 -15.29 -13.47 -19.53
C TYR A 461 -15.42 -13.12 -18.04
N LEU A 462 -14.40 -12.50 -17.43
CA LEU A 462 -14.38 -12.18 -16.01
C LEU A 462 -15.46 -11.15 -15.63
N ASN A 463 -15.71 -10.17 -16.48
CA ASN A 463 -16.81 -9.23 -16.27
C ASN A 463 -18.19 -9.90 -16.34
N THR A 464 -18.37 -10.87 -17.25
CA THR A 464 -19.60 -11.66 -17.33
C THR A 464 -19.79 -12.50 -16.08
N GLN A 465 -18.73 -13.18 -15.59
CA GLN A 465 -18.79 -13.96 -14.34
C GLN A 465 -19.12 -13.10 -13.15
N PHE A 466 -18.51 -11.92 -13.06
CA PHE A 466 -18.81 -10.96 -11.97
C PHE A 466 -20.26 -10.46 -12.04
N THR A 467 -20.76 -10.15 -13.22
CA THR A 467 -22.16 -9.73 -13.44
C THR A 467 -23.13 -10.86 -13.04
N ASN A 468 -22.81 -12.11 -13.40
CA ASN A 468 -23.62 -13.26 -12.99
C ASN A 468 -23.65 -13.42 -11.46
N LEU A 469 -22.52 -13.20 -10.78
CA LEU A 469 -22.49 -13.22 -9.31
C LEU A 469 -23.36 -12.11 -8.72
N MET A 470 -23.29 -10.89 -9.26
CA MET A 470 -24.13 -9.77 -8.79
C MET A 470 -25.61 -10.10 -8.95
N LEU A 471 -26.01 -10.66 -10.09
CA LEU A 471 -27.40 -11.11 -10.30
C LEU A 471 -27.78 -12.23 -9.32
N LEU A 472 -26.90 -13.19 -9.08
CA LEU A 472 -27.11 -14.27 -8.11
C LEU A 472 -27.36 -13.71 -6.71
N GLN A 473 -26.53 -12.76 -6.26
CA GLN A 473 -26.69 -12.09 -4.97
C GLN A 473 -28.01 -11.31 -4.88
N CYS A 474 -28.33 -10.52 -5.89
CA CYS A 474 -29.53 -9.67 -5.85
C CYS A 474 -30.85 -10.48 -5.89
N PHE A 475 -30.90 -11.57 -6.64
CA PHE A 475 -32.15 -12.31 -6.88
C PHE A 475 -32.29 -13.60 -6.10
N PHE A 476 -31.20 -14.27 -5.72
CA PHE A 476 -31.25 -15.61 -5.16
C PHE A 476 -30.53 -15.73 -3.81
N LEU A 477 -29.46 -14.98 -3.58
CA LEU A 477 -28.70 -15.01 -2.34
C LEU A 477 -28.89 -13.70 -1.56
N ASN A 478 -30.10 -13.49 -1.06
CA ASN A 478 -30.47 -12.31 -0.27
C ASN A 478 -31.37 -12.69 0.91
N SER A 479 -31.63 -11.75 1.81
CA SER A 479 -32.40 -11.95 3.04
C SER A 479 -33.87 -12.38 2.83
N GLN A 480 -34.39 -12.32 1.60
CA GLN A 480 -35.74 -12.77 1.26
C GLN A 480 -35.77 -14.21 0.71
N SER A 481 -34.61 -14.83 0.48
CA SER A 481 -34.52 -16.18 -0.07
C SER A 481 -34.88 -17.23 1.00
N GLN A 482 -35.59 -18.31 0.58
CA GLN A 482 -36.09 -19.32 1.49
C GLN A 482 -35.24 -20.59 1.53
N ASP A 483 -34.48 -20.87 0.49
CA ASP A 483 -33.72 -22.11 0.30
C ASP A 483 -32.20 -21.85 0.30
N LEU A 484 -31.70 -21.15 1.35
CA LEU A 484 -30.27 -20.90 1.53
C LEU A 484 -29.60 -22.10 2.20
N GLU A 485 -28.50 -22.58 1.62
CA GLU A 485 -27.61 -23.55 2.26
C GLU A 485 -26.77 -22.87 3.37
N ASP A 486 -26.17 -23.65 4.27
CA ASP A 486 -25.43 -23.11 5.43
C ASP A 486 -24.28 -22.19 5.02
N ASP A 487 -23.59 -22.53 3.95
CA ASP A 487 -22.42 -21.79 3.45
C ASP A 487 -22.76 -20.74 2.36
N ASP A 488 -24.03 -20.58 2.00
CA ASP A 488 -24.44 -19.55 1.04
C ASP A 488 -24.26 -18.15 1.64
N VAL A 489 -23.41 -17.36 1.01
CA VAL A 489 -23.22 -15.95 1.39
C VAL A 489 -24.33 -15.13 0.77
N PHE A 490 -25.16 -14.50 1.59
CA PHE A 490 -26.31 -13.70 1.15
C PHE A 490 -26.26 -12.27 1.70
N ILE A 491 -26.81 -11.34 0.92
CA ILE A 491 -26.91 -9.90 1.27
C ILE A 491 -28.22 -9.61 1.98
N ASN A 492 -28.20 -8.59 2.87
CA ASN A 492 -29.41 -8.10 3.54
C ASN A 492 -30.01 -6.92 2.75
N LEU A 493 -31.25 -7.06 2.29
CA LEU A 493 -32.00 -6.03 1.54
C LEU A 493 -33.18 -5.44 2.32
N GLU A 494 -33.30 -5.71 3.62
CA GLU A 494 -34.47 -5.25 4.42
C GLU A 494 -34.63 -3.73 4.41
N GLU A 495 -33.53 -3.00 4.48
CA GLU A 495 -33.54 -1.52 4.46
C GLU A 495 -33.99 -0.98 3.11
N GLU A 496 -33.49 -1.53 2.01
CA GLU A 496 -33.85 -1.14 0.64
C GLU A 496 -35.33 -1.47 0.34
N ILE A 497 -35.80 -2.62 0.81
CA ILE A 497 -37.21 -3.01 0.67
C ILE A 497 -38.12 -2.05 1.44
N SER A 498 -37.71 -1.58 2.61
CA SER A 498 -38.51 -0.66 3.42
C SER A 498 -38.78 0.68 2.75
N ILE A 499 -37.84 1.13 1.88
CA ILE A 499 -37.94 2.41 1.13
C ILE A 499 -38.31 2.21 -0.35
N ALA A 500 -38.56 0.99 -0.81
CA ALA A 500 -38.82 0.68 -2.22
C ALA A 500 -40.04 1.39 -2.82
N GLY A 501 -40.92 1.97 -1.97
CA GLY A 501 -42.03 2.81 -2.39
C GLY A 501 -41.61 4.20 -2.88
N ASP A 502 -40.42 4.69 -2.54
CA ASP A 502 -39.79 5.92 -3.03
C ASP A 502 -38.59 5.57 -3.89
N ILE A 503 -38.77 5.64 -5.21
CA ILE A 503 -37.75 5.25 -6.19
C ILE A 503 -36.54 6.18 -6.14
N ASP A 504 -36.75 7.47 -5.92
CA ASP A 504 -35.62 8.43 -5.88
C ASP A 504 -34.78 8.21 -4.63
N GLU A 505 -35.40 8.00 -3.46
CA GLU A 505 -34.68 7.65 -2.22
C GLU A 505 -33.90 6.33 -2.36
N LEU A 506 -34.48 5.32 -3.00
CA LEU A 506 -33.82 4.05 -3.23
C LEU A 506 -32.59 4.20 -4.15
N ILE A 507 -32.72 4.96 -5.25
CA ILE A 507 -31.62 5.24 -6.17
C ILE A 507 -30.48 5.97 -5.45
N ASP A 508 -30.79 7.02 -4.68
CA ASP A 508 -29.79 7.78 -3.94
C ASP A 508 -29.06 6.90 -2.92
N ARG A 509 -29.78 6.07 -2.17
CA ARG A 509 -29.20 5.13 -1.21
C ARG A 509 -28.26 4.11 -1.85
N VAL A 510 -28.67 3.50 -2.96
CA VAL A 510 -27.83 2.55 -3.69
C VAL A 510 -26.61 3.25 -4.29
N ALA A 511 -26.76 4.46 -4.81
CA ALA A 511 -25.68 5.28 -5.33
C ALA A 511 -24.65 5.63 -4.24
N ASP A 512 -25.07 6.08 -3.08
CA ASP A 512 -24.21 6.37 -1.93
C ASP A 512 -23.39 5.13 -1.52
N LYS A 513 -24.05 3.96 -1.43
CA LYS A 513 -23.39 2.70 -1.01
C LYS A 513 -22.37 2.17 -2.02
N LEU A 514 -22.65 2.27 -3.32
CA LEU A 514 -21.91 1.54 -4.36
C LEU A 514 -21.08 2.43 -5.30
N LEU A 515 -21.47 3.71 -5.46
CA LEU A 515 -20.76 4.63 -6.34
C LEU A 515 -19.90 5.59 -5.53
N ALA A 516 -18.74 5.94 -6.06
CA ALA A 516 -17.80 6.86 -5.41
C ALA A 516 -18.10 8.34 -5.71
N VAL A 517 -19.08 8.61 -6.58
CA VAL A 517 -19.42 9.96 -7.07
C VAL A 517 -20.93 10.13 -7.13
N GLN A 518 -21.40 11.37 -7.18
CA GLN A 518 -22.80 11.65 -7.45
C GLN A 518 -23.19 11.14 -8.83
N ILE A 519 -24.32 10.44 -8.89
CA ILE A 519 -24.85 9.96 -10.17
C ILE A 519 -25.31 11.13 -11.04
N SER A 520 -25.00 11.07 -12.34
CA SER A 520 -25.51 12.03 -13.30
C SER A 520 -27.01 11.84 -13.55
N ASP A 521 -27.68 12.89 -14.00
CA ASP A 521 -29.11 12.81 -14.39
C ASP A 521 -29.34 11.73 -15.46
N THR A 522 -28.37 11.51 -16.34
CA THR A 522 -28.43 10.46 -17.38
C THR A 522 -28.38 9.06 -16.78
N LEU A 523 -27.60 8.85 -15.69
CA LEU A 523 -27.52 7.55 -15.03
C LEU A 523 -28.74 7.30 -14.14
N ARG A 524 -29.38 8.36 -13.64
CA ARG A 524 -30.62 8.28 -12.85
C ARG A 524 -31.85 7.92 -13.69
N GLN A 525 -31.87 8.25 -15.00
CA GLN A 525 -32.93 7.90 -15.96
C GLN A 525 -32.84 6.46 -16.48
#